data_2b23b61f316f02e7b4fd56a273771cbe
#
_entry.id   2b23b61f316f02e7b4fd56a273771cbe
#
_cell.length_a   1.000
_cell.length_b   1.000
_cell.length_c   1.000
_cell.angle_alpha   90.00
_cell.angle_beta   90.00
_cell.angle_gamma   90.00
#
_symmetry.space_group_name_H-M   'P 1'
#
loop_
_entity.id
_entity.type
_entity.pdbx_description
1 polymer ?
#
loop_
_entity_poly.entity_id
_entity_poly.type
_entity_poly.pdbx_seq_one_letter_code
_entity_poly.pdbx_strand_id
1 'polypeptide(L)'
;AIRMRSLLTRKLFFCSNRYLHKRIKTDTTRVRFAPSPTGFLHLGGLRTALYNYLFAKSRDGDFILRIEDTDQTRKIEGSVEALKKDLEWVGIECAEGPGYKGHYGPYIQSERLDYYQEHISTLLENGSAYKCFCTERRLNILRRDAVKSQRIPKYDNRCRSLTHEEIKEKINAGVPYCIRFKLTSDCQSFEDLIFGGIAYDVSLNEGDPVLMKSDGFPTYHFANVVDDHLMKITHVLRGVEWQISTTKHLLLYRAFGWTPPQFGHLPLIVNADGTKLSKRQSDVRVEDYRSNGIFPLALVNYITLSGGGFDHIPGAGVRIKTLEDLAEEFQIDKISSHPSRLNSDLLEECNRLEIKRQLRDNTLSKALVNNLKQLITEKYPKQNLNLSEEHMKTVLDWAVSRISRIEDLVSKKFGFLWILPTATAEVDKELLEKLLQNLETLEKFDENTLKKNLRIFSENNGIKFPALMKMLRSVISGLEEGPGVAEMMDLLGKSQSLERIKAVVQYNFVLFPKHKLPIIKICNNFFLKKKFWKSRLSCYIDKKLVITYS
;
A
#
# COMPACT_ATOMS: atom_id res chain seq x y z
N ALA A 1 -27.25 51.96 -19.25
CA ALA A 1 -27.54 51.86 -17.80
C ALA A 1 -28.37 50.63 -17.39
N ILE A 2 -28.96 49.88 -18.37
CA ILE A 2 -29.83 48.72 -18.07
C ILE A 2 -29.08 47.37 -18.14
N ARG A 3 -27.87 47.32 -18.71
CA ARG A 3 -27.07 46.08 -18.84
C ARG A 3 -26.11 45.78 -17.66
N MET A 4 -25.94 46.71 -16.73
CA MET A 4 -25.05 46.52 -15.54
C MET A 4 -25.78 46.04 -14.28
N ARG A 5 -27.12 46.03 -14.26
CA ARG A 5 -27.89 45.53 -13.11
C ARG A 5 -28.16 44.01 -13.14
N SER A 6 -27.96 43.33 -14.26
CA SER A 6 -28.22 41.87 -14.38
C SER A 6 -27.04 41.00 -13.96
N LEU A 7 -25.82 41.56 -13.84
CA LEU A 7 -24.62 40.81 -13.46
C LEU A 7 -24.34 40.84 -11.95
N LEU A 8 -24.89 41.80 -11.22
CA LEU A 8 -24.75 41.85 -9.74
C LEU A 8 -25.80 41.00 -9.01
N THR A 9 -26.96 40.78 -9.62
CA THR A 9 -27.99 39.90 -9.03
C THR A 9 -27.67 38.40 -9.22
N ARG A 10 -26.90 38.01 -10.22
CA ARG A 10 -26.47 36.61 -10.39
C ARG A 10 -25.32 36.17 -9.47
N LYS A 11 -24.48 37.09 -9.01
CA LYS A 11 -23.39 36.76 -8.03
C LYS A 11 -23.88 36.68 -6.59
N LEU A 12 -24.99 37.31 -6.24
CA LEU A 12 -25.55 37.23 -4.88
C LEU A 12 -26.45 36.00 -4.67
N PHE A 13 -26.97 35.38 -5.73
CA PHE A 13 -27.79 34.17 -5.64
C PHE A 13 -26.94 32.87 -5.55
N PHE A 14 -25.68 32.91 -5.98
CA PHE A 14 -24.78 31.73 -5.90
C PHE A 14 -24.06 31.59 -4.55
N CYS A 15 -24.02 32.62 -3.72
CA CYS A 15 -23.40 32.58 -2.40
C CYS A 15 -24.36 32.20 -1.26
N SER A 16 -25.69 32.26 -1.51
CA SER A 16 -26.70 32.01 -0.48
C SER A 16 -27.22 30.57 -0.42
N ASN A 17 -26.91 29.73 -1.41
CA ASN A 17 -27.43 28.35 -1.46
C ASN A 17 -26.43 27.29 -0.94
N ARG A 18 -25.28 27.68 -0.41
CA ARG A 18 -24.30 26.75 0.22
C ARG A 18 -24.56 26.43 1.68
N TYR A 19 -25.56 27.07 2.34
CA TYR A 19 -25.81 26.92 3.78
C TYR A 19 -27.17 26.34 4.17
N LEU A 20 -27.98 25.83 3.23
CA LEU A 20 -29.34 25.35 3.56
C LEU A 20 -29.68 23.94 3.03
N HIS A 21 -28.71 23.03 2.98
CA HIS A 21 -29.01 21.60 3.01
C HIS A 21 -28.33 20.94 4.22
N LYS A 22 -28.75 21.32 5.42
CA LYS A 22 -28.77 20.37 6.53
C LYS A 22 -29.76 19.28 6.13
N ARG A 23 -29.26 18.23 5.43
CA ARG A 23 -30.00 16.97 5.32
C ARG A 23 -30.36 16.55 6.73
N ILE A 24 -31.65 16.39 7.02
CA ILE A 24 -32.14 15.71 8.19
C ILE A 24 -31.51 14.32 8.12
N LYS A 25 -30.57 14.02 9.03
CA LYS A 25 -29.92 12.70 9.15
C LYS A 25 -30.99 11.69 9.56
N THR A 26 -31.56 10.95 8.63
CA THR A 26 -32.48 9.86 8.93
C THR A 26 -31.75 8.55 9.22
N ASP A 27 -30.52 8.32 8.66
CA ASP A 27 -29.64 7.21 9.04
C ASP A 27 -28.19 7.59 8.79
N THR A 28 -27.33 7.44 9.80
CA THR A 28 -25.90 7.67 9.68
C THR A 28 -25.28 6.59 8.79
N THR A 29 -24.54 6.96 7.74
CA THR A 29 -23.80 6.00 6.93
C THR A 29 -22.79 5.26 7.79
N ARG A 30 -22.85 3.92 7.82
CA ARG A 30 -21.95 3.07 8.59
C ARG A 30 -21.35 2.02 7.67
N VAL A 31 -20.03 2.02 7.58
CA VAL A 31 -19.26 1.07 6.77
C VAL A 31 -18.19 0.39 7.62
N ARG A 32 -17.66 -0.71 7.13
CA ARG A 32 -16.62 -1.44 7.85
C ARG A 32 -15.49 -1.92 6.95
N PHE A 33 -14.28 -1.88 7.50
CA PHE A 33 -13.17 -2.70 7.04
C PHE A 33 -13.06 -3.92 7.95
N ALA A 34 -13.14 -5.11 7.38
CA ALA A 34 -13.28 -6.36 8.15
C ALA A 34 -12.21 -7.39 7.73
N PRO A 35 -10.93 -7.14 8.04
CA PRO A 35 -9.84 -8.03 7.67
C PRO A 35 -9.75 -9.25 8.59
N SER A 36 -9.38 -10.39 8.00
CA SER A 36 -8.92 -11.57 8.77
C SER A 36 -7.44 -11.43 9.11
N PRO A 37 -7.01 -11.69 10.37
CA PRO A 37 -5.63 -11.52 10.82
C PRO A 37 -4.72 -12.70 10.37
N THR A 38 -4.81 -13.09 9.11
CA THR A 38 -4.05 -14.21 8.50
C THR A 38 -2.81 -13.75 7.74
N GLY A 39 -2.42 -12.48 7.90
CA GLY A 39 -1.29 -11.82 7.26
C GLY A 39 -1.23 -10.35 7.60
N PHE A 40 -0.17 -9.69 7.14
CA PHE A 40 -0.01 -8.24 7.25
C PHE A 40 -0.82 -7.52 6.15
N LEU A 41 -1.10 -6.23 6.37
CA LEU A 41 -1.88 -5.44 5.43
C LEU A 41 -1.14 -5.30 4.09
N HIS A 42 -1.82 -5.70 3.02
CA HIS A 42 -1.33 -5.54 1.65
C HIS A 42 -2.08 -4.40 0.94
N LEU A 43 -1.55 -3.95 -0.18
CA LEU A 43 -2.09 -2.81 -0.93
C LEU A 43 -3.59 -2.95 -1.26
N GLY A 44 -4.04 -4.16 -1.63
CA GLY A 44 -5.47 -4.42 -1.90
C GLY A 44 -6.35 -4.28 -0.65
N GLY A 45 -5.84 -4.70 0.51
CA GLY A 45 -6.51 -4.50 1.80
C GLY A 45 -6.56 -3.01 2.18
N LEU A 46 -5.43 -2.31 2.02
CA LEU A 46 -5.37 -0.86 2.25
C LEU A 46 -6.35 -0.10 1.35
N ARG A 47 -6.45 -0.48 0.05
CA ARG A 47 -7.46 0.12 -0.84
C ARG A 47 -8.87 -0.09 -0.31
N THR A 48 -9.19 -1.30 0.16
CA THR A 48 -10.52 -1.59 0.71
C THR A 48 -10.79 -0.73 1.95
N ALA A 49 -9.84 -0.59 2.86
CA ALA A 49 -9.94 0.28 4.02
C ALA A 49 -10.14 1.75 3.61
N LEU A 50 -9.29 2.26 2.71
CA LEU A 50 -9.33 3.63 2.22
C LEU A 50 -10.67 3.99 1.57
N TYR A 51 -11.19 3.13 0.69
CA TYR A 51 -12.46 3.40 0.00
C TYR A 51 -13.67 3.35 0.94
N ASN A 52 -13.66 2.47 1.95
CA ASN A 52 -14.66 2.52 3.02
C ASN A 52 -14.54 3.83 3.81
N TYR A 53 -13.32 4.23 4.18
CA TYR A 53 -13.06 5.47 4.90
C TYR A 53 -13.54 6.71 4.13
N LEU A 54 -13.15 6.84 2.84
CA LEU A 54 -13.57 7.95 1.98
C LEU A 54 -15.09 7.97 1.79
N PHE A 55 -15.71 6.80 1.61
CA PHE A 55 -17.16 6.67 1.50
C PHE A 55 -17.89 7.11 2.77
N ALA A 56 -17.36 6.76 3.94
CA ALA A 56 -17.92 7.22 5.22
C ALA A 56 -17.75 8.73 5.36
N LYS A 57 -16.53 9.24 5.20
CA LYS A 57 -16.22 10.66 5.38
C LYS A 57 -16.98 11.57 4.41
N SER A 58 -17.15 11.16 3.15
CA SER A 58 -17.95 11.92 2.16
C SER A 58 -19.43 12.08 2.54
N ARG A 59 -19.90 11.33 3.55
CA ARG A 59 -21.30 11.29 4.02
C ARG A 59 -21.46 11.58 5.50
N ASP A 60 -20.44 12.14 6.16
CA ASP A 60 -20.39 12.33 7.61
C ASP A 60 -20.74 11.05 8.40
N GLY A 61 -20.29 9.90 7.90
CA GLY A 61 -20.58 8.58 8.44
C GLY A 61 -19.44 8.00 9.26
N ASP A 62 -19.68 6.79 9.78
CA ASP A 62 -18.75 6.06 10.62
C ASP A 62 -17.98 4.99 9.85
N PHE A 63 -16.66 4.97 10.01
CA PHE A 63 -15.78 3.92 9.53
C PHE A 63 -15.38 3.00 10.69
N ILE A 64 -15.72 1.71 10.57
CA ILE A 64 -15.59 0.71 11.63
C ILE A 64 -14.50 -0.30 11.25
N LEU A 65 -13.61 -0.61 12.19
CA LEU A 65 -12.67 -1.73 12.07
C LEU A 65 -13.22 -2.95 12.80
N ARG A 66 -13.39 -4.08 12.09
CA ARG A 66 -13.78 -5.37 12.66
C ARG A 66 -12.75 -6.43 12.33
N ILE A 67 -12.26 -7.17 13.32
CA ILE A 67 -11.30 -8.26 13.11
C ILE A 67 -12.05 -9.58 12.98
N GLU A 68 -11.89 -10.24 11.82
CA GLU A 68 -12.53 -11.52 11.49
C GLU A 68 -11.55 -12.68 11.73
N ASP A 69 -11.42 -13.08 12.99
CA ASP A 69 -10.51 -14.11 13.48
C ASP A 69 -11.20 -15.45 13.82
N THR A 70 -12.32 -15.76 13.18
CA THR A 70 -13.06 -17.03 13.39
C THR A 70 -12.25 -18.29 13.01
N ASP A 71 -11.19 -18.15 12.22
CA ASP A 71 -10.23 -19.19 11.94
C ASP A 71 -8.96 -18.98 12.77
N GLN A 72 -8.99 -19.51 13.99
CA GLN A 72 -7.90 -19.38 14.96
C GLN A 72 -6.60 -20.09 14.50
N THR A 73 -6.69 -21.07 13.61
CA THR A 73 -5.52 -21.83 13.14
C THR A 73 -4.65 -21.03 12.16
N ARG A 74 -5.22 -20.03 11.51
CA ARG A 74 -4.51 -19.17 10.55
C ARG A 74 -4.17 -17.78 11.08
N LYS A 75 -4.49 -17.50 12.34
CA LYS A 75 -4.16 -16.22 12.98
C LYS A 75 -2.64 -16.04 13.09
N ILE A 76 -2.14 -14.89 12.66
CA ILE A 76 -0.74 -14.50 12.80
C ILE A 76 -0.62 -13.52 13.96
N GLU A 77 0.23 -13.85 14.92
CA GLU A 77 0.51 -12.99 16.08
C GLU A 77 1.06 -11.62 15.62
N GLY A 78 0.62 -10.53 16.27
CA GLY A 78 1.04 -9.16 15.95
C GLY A 78 0.42 -8.57 14.69
N SER A 79 -0.35 -9.35 13.88
CA SER A 79 -0.92 -8.84 12.63
C SER A 79 -2.01 -7.78 12.86
N VAL A 80 -2.75 -7.83 13.95
CA VAL A 80 -3.79 -6.83 14.29
C VAL A 80 -3.16 -5.51 14.68
N GLU A 81 -2.12 -5.54 15.49
CA GLU A 81 -1.36 -4.36 15.92
C GLU A 81 -0.64 -3.71 14.74
N ALA A 82 -0.02 -4.52 13.86
CA ALA A 82 0.59 -4.03 12.63
C ALA A 82 -0.45 -3.37 11.71
N LEU A 83 -1.62 -3.99 11.54
CA LEU A 83 -2.72 -3.44 10.77
C LEU A 83 -3.15 -2.05 11.28
N LYS A 84 -3.32 -1.89 12.60
CA LYS A 84 -3.69 -0.60 13.21
C LYS A 84 -2.62 0.46 12.94
N LYS A 85 -1.35 0.11 13.12
CA LYS A 85 -0.22 1.02 12.82
C LYS A 85 -0.17 1.42 11.36
N ASP A 86 -0.50 0.51 10.43
CA ASP A 86 -0.53 0.81 9.01
C ASP A 86 -1.68 1.75 8.65
N LEU A 87 -2.88 1.56 9.25
CA LEU A 87 -4.01 2.46 9.06
C LEU A 87 -3.73 3.85 9.65
N GLU A 88 -3.18 3.92 10.86
CA GLU A 88 -2.76 5.15 11.50
C GLU A 88 -1.70 5.89 10.67
N TRP A 89 -0.71 5.15 10.16
CA TRP A 89 0.35 5.72 9.31
C TRP A 89 -0.18 6.40 8.05
N VAL A 90 -1.23 5.86 7.41
CA VAL A 90 -1.86 6.50 6.25
C VAL A 90 -2.92 7.54 6.62
N GLY A 91 -3.15 7.80 7.93
CA GLY A 91 -4.12 8.77 8.42
C GLY A 91 -5.57 8.27 8.43
N ILE A 92 -5.82 6.98 8.34
CA ILE A 92 -7.17 6.40 8.43
C ILE A 92 -7.55 6.20 9.89
N GLU A 93 -8.48 7.01 10.38
CA GLU A 93 -9.01 6.95 11.73
C GLU A 93 -10.30 6.13 11.78
N CYS A 94 -10.37 5.18 12.73
CA CYS A 94 -11.57 4.39 12.96
C CYS A 94 -12.49 5.10 13.97
N ALA A 95 -13.77 5.22 13.65
CA ALA A 95 -14.79 5.70 14.59
C ALA A 95 -15.04 4.67 15.70
N GLU A 96 -15.03 3.38 15.33
CA GLU A 96 -15.24 2.24 16.23
C GLU A 96 -14.32 1.07 15.83
N GLY A 97 -13.93 0.24 16.80
CA GLY A 97 -13.10 -0.93 16.54
C GLY A 97 -12.35 -1.44 17.77
N PRO A 98 -11.51 -2.48 17.65
CA PRO A 98 -10.71 -3.00 18.74
C PRO A 98 -9.77 -1.93 19.31
N GLY A 99 -9.97 -1.54 20.58
CA GLY A 99 -9.23 -0.47 21.24
C GLY A 99 -9.73 0.94 20.97
N TYR A 100 -10.75 1.12 20.12
CA TYR A 100 -11.49 2.36 19.92
C TYR A 100 -12.81 2.32 20.73
N LYS A 101 -13.36 3.49 21.05
CA LYS A 101 -14.69 3.58 21.67
C LYS A 101 -15.76 3.18 20.65
N GLY A 102 -16.86 2.59 21.11
CA GLY A 102 -17.99 2.22 20.26
C GLY A 102 -19.12 1.55 21.05
N HIS A 103 -20.32 1.52 20.45
CA HIS A 103 -21.54 1.04 21.12
C HIS A 103 -21.93 -0.39 20.71
N TYR A 104 -21.29 -0.96 19.69
CA TYR A 104 -21.68 -2.25 19.08
C TYR A 104 -20.62 -3.34 19.24
N GLY A 105 -19.64 -3.10 20.12
CA GLY A 105 -18.58 -4.06 20.43
C GLY A 105 -19.08 -5.36 21.08
N PRO A 106 -18.16 -6.30 21.29
CA PRO A 106 -16.76 -6.29 20.88
C PRO A 106 -16.58 -6.33 19.34
N TYR A 107 -15.42 -5.86 18.84
CA TYR A 107 -15.14 -5.77 17.39
C TYR A 107 -14.15 -6.84 16.91
N ILE A 108 -13.96 -7.89 17.70
CA ILE A 108 -13.20 -9.09 17.37
C ILE A 108 -14.17 -10.26 17.36
N GLN A 109 -14.25 -11.01 16.26
CA GLN A 109 -15.28 -12.03 16.08
C GLN A 109 -15.19 -13.19 17.09
N SER A 110 -13.97 -13.57 17.49
CA SER A 110 -13.79 -14.61 18.54
C SER A 110 -14.35 -14.22 19.90
N GLU A 111 -14.58 -12.94 20.16
CA GLU A 111 -15.17 -12.41 21.39
C GLU A 111 -16.71 -12.30 21.31
N ARG A 112 -17.33 -12.72 20.20
CA ARG A 112 -18.77 -12.55 19.90
C ARG A 112 -19.53 -13.88 19.79
N LEU A 113 -18.97 -14.96 20.31
CA LEU A 113 -19.54 -16.30 20.15
C LEU A 113 -20.99 -16.42 20.68
N ASP A 114 -21.33 -15.72 21.76
CA ASP A 114 -22.67 -15.72 22.34
C ASP A 114 -23.71 -15.16 21.35
N TYR A 115 -23.40 -14.07 20.65
CA TYR A 115 -24.28 -13.53 19.61
C TYR A 115 -24.53 -14.53 18.48
N TYR A 116 -23.49 -15.28 18.07
CA TYR A 116 -23.65 -16.29 17.03
C TYR A 116 -24.47 -17.49 17.51
N GLN A 117 -24.34 -17.90 18.79
CA GLN A 117 -25.16 -18.99 19.36
C GLN A 117 -26.63 -18.59 19.47
N GLU A 118 -26.94 -17.36 19.87
CA GLU A 118 -28.30 -16.82 19.89
C GLU A 118 -28.93 -16.86 18.49
N HIS A 119 -28.26 -16.30 17.51
CA HIS A 119 -28.79 -16.15 16.16
C HIS A 119 -28.85 -17.47 15.37
N ILE A 120 -27.93 -18.43 15.63
CA ILE A 120 -28.03 -19.75 14.99
C ILE A 120 -29.22 -20.55 15.53
N SER A 121 -29.59 -20.35 16.81
CA SER A 121 -30.77 -20.97 17.40
C SER A 121 -32.05 -20.50 16.68
N THR A 122 -32.16 -19.21 16.38
CA THR A 122 -33.25 -18.65 15.57
C THR A 122 -33.39 -19.34 14.20
N LEU A 123 -32.28 -19.57 13.51
CA LEU A 123 -32.32 -20.25 12.19
C LEU A 123 -32.65 -21.74 12.29
N LEU A 124 -32.31 -22.39 13.39
CA LEU A 124 -32.72 -23.76 13.67
C LEU A 124 -34.21 -23.86 14.00
N GLU A 125 -34.74 -22.97 14.80
CA GLU A 125 -36.15 -22.90 15.22
C GLU A 125 -37.10 -22.59 14.05
N ASN A 126 -36.72 -21.63 13.19
CA ASN A 126 -37.52 -21.29 12.00
C ASN A 126 -37.32 -22.27 10.83
N GLY A 127 -36.48 -23.29 11.02
CA GLY A 127 -36.25 -24.36 10.04
C GLY A 127 -35.36 -23.97 8.85
N SER A 128 -34.74 -22.78 8.84
CA SER A 128 -33.81 -22.31 7.79
C SER A 128 -32.43 -22.93 7.90
N ALA A 129 -32.09 -23.54 9.04
CA ALA A 129 -30.85 -24.28 9.26
C ALA A 129 -31.11 -25.67 9.82
N TYR A 130 -30.09 -26.53 9.79
CA TYR A 130 -30.17 -27.89 10.30
C TYR A 130 -28.79 -28.42 10.73
N LYS A 131 -28.79 -29.43 11.61
CA LYS A 131 -27.58 -30.11 12.09
C LYS A 131 -27.12 -31.14 11.04
N CYS A 132 -25.85 -31.11 10.71
CA CYS A 132 -25.20 -32.00 9.74
C CYS A 132 -24.12 -32.84 10.41
N PHE A 133 -24.26 -34.14 10.41
CA PHE A 133 -23.35 -35.11 11.03
C PHE A 133 -22.38 -35.77 10.04
N CYS A 134 -22.21 -35.20 8.84
CA CYS A 134 -21.30 -35.74 7.84
C CYS A 134 -19.84 -35.54 8.25
N THR A 135 -19.08 -36.64 8.23
CA THR A 135 -17.64 -36.61 8.52
C THR A 135 -16.85 -35.95 7.38
N GLU A 136 -15.68 -35.40 7.69
CA GLU A 136 -14.76 -34.86 6.67
C GLU A 136 -14.36 -35.92 5.63
N ARG A 137 -14.12 -37.18 6.06
CA ARG A 137 -13.83 -38.31 5.17
C ARG A 137 -14.91 -38.47 4.10
N ARG A 138 -16.20 -38.44 4.50
CA ARG A 138 -17.32 -38.54 3.56
C ARG A 138 -17.34 -37.37 2.57
N LEU A 139 -17.16 -36.14 3.05
CA LEU A 139 -17.14 -34.96 2.19
C LEU A 139 -15.98 -34.98 1.19
N ASN A 140 -14.81 -35.51 1.60
CA ASN A 140 -13.68 -35.70 0.71
C ASN A 140 -13.92 -36.76 -0.36
N ILE A 141 -14.66 -37.84 -0.04
CA ILE A 141 -15.09 -38.83 -1.03
C ILE A 141 -16.02 -38.19 -2.07
N LEU A 142 -17.04 -37.43 -1.62
CA LEU A 142 -17.96 -36.72 -2.53
C LEU A 142 -17.22 -35.77 -3.48
N ARG A 143 -16.25 -35.03 -2.97
CA ARG A 143 -15.41 -34.14 -3.79
C ARG A 143 -14.63 -34.89 -4.85
N ARG A 144 -13.97 -35.98 -4.46
CA ARG A 144 -13.20 -36.85 -5.40
C ARG A 144 -14.07 -37.45 -6.49
N ASP A 145 -15.25 -37.95 -6.13
CA ASP A 145 -16.18 -38.54 -7.07
C ASP A 145 -16.76 -37.51 -8.04
N ALA A 146 -17.06 -36.31 -7.57
CA ALA A 146 -17.48 -35.19 -8.41
C ALA A 146 -16.40 -34.82 -9.42
N VAL A 147 -15.15 -34.66 -8.98
CA VAL A 147 -14.00 -34.34 -9.85
C VAL A 147 -13.78 -35.45 -10.89
N LYS A 148 -13.80 -36.73 -10.50
CA LYS A 148 -13.68 -37.87 -11.42
C LYS A 148 -14.79 -37.90 -12.48
N SER A 149 -15.99 -37.47 -12.10
CA SER A 149 -17.17 -37.41 -12.98
C SER A 149 -17.32 -36.06 -13.70
N GLN A 150 -16.31 -35.19 -13.65
CA GLN A 150 -16.33 -33.83 -14.24
C GLN A 150 -17.54 -32.99 -13.81
N ARG A 151 -18.03 -33.21 -12.60
CA ARG A 151 -19.14 -32.45 -12.00
C ARG A 151 -18.61 -31.44 -10.99
N ILE A 152 -19.38 -30.40 -10.71
CA ILE A 152 -19.07 -29.43 -9.69
C ILE A 152 -19.08 -30.12 -8.32
N PRO A 153 -17.96 -30.06 -7.54
CA PRO A 153 -17.92 -30.62 -6.20
C PRO A 153 -18.83 -29.87 -5.25
N LYS A 154 -19.95 -30.41 -4.86
CA LYS A 154 -20.87 -29.82 -3.89
C LYS A 154 -21.34 -30.84 -2.85
N TYR A 155 -21.75 -30.33 -1.70
CA TYR A 155 -22.38 -31.14 -0.67
C TYR A 155 -23.76 -31.62 -1.16
N ASP A 156 -24.09 -32.87 -0.93
CA ASP A 156 -25.31 -33.54 -1.42
C ASP A 156 -26.55 -33.29 -0.55
N ASN A 157 -26.45 -32.42 0.45
CA ASN A 157 -27.51 -32.03 1.38
C ASN A 157 -28.16 -33.20 2.16
N ARG A 158 -27.48 -34.37 2.28
CA ARG A 158 -28.03 -35.60 2.86
C ARG A 158 -28.67 -35.40 4.22
N CYS A 159 -28.03 -34.61 5.14
CA CYS A 159 -28.58 -34.46 6.49
C CYS A 159 -29.78 -33.51 6.56
N ARG A 160 -30.21 -32.90 5.45
CA ARG A 160 -31.40 -32.03 5.38
C ARG A 160 -32.69 -32.81 5.65
N SER A 161 -32.72 -34.11 5.35
CA SER A 161 -33.88 -35.00 5.46
C SER A 161 -33.88 -35.87 6.71
N LEU A 162 -32.96 -35.66 7.66
CA LEU A 162 -32.95 -36.39 8.93
C LEU A 162 -34.19 -36.05 9.76
N THR A 163 -34.80 -37.08 10.38
CA THR A 163 -35.91 -36.92 11.30
C THR A 163 -35.44 -36.36 12.65
N HIS A 164 -36.38 -35.89 13.45
CA HIS A 164 -36.07 -35.40 14.80
C HIS A 164 -35.50 -36.50 15.70
N GLU A 165 -36.01 -37.74 15.54
CA GLU A 165 -35.54 -38.91 16.27
C GLU A 165 -34.11 -39.26 15.91
N GLU A 166 -33.77 -39.34 14.61
CA GLU A 166 -32.41 -39.61 14.13
C GLU A 166 -31.41 -38.53 14.59
N ILE A 167 -31.84 -37.25 14.61
CA ILE A 167 -31.03 -36.16 15.11
C ILE A 167 -30.77 -36.33 16.62
N LYS A 168 -31.79 -36.65 17.39
CA LYS A 168 -31.71 -36.85 18.84
C LYS A 168 -30.81 -38.03 19.20
N GLU A 169 -30.96 -39.17 18.49
CA GLU A 169 -30.09 -40.35 18.66
C GLU A 169 -28.62 -40.00 18.43
N LYS A 170 -28.31 -39.28 17.34
CA LYS A 170 -26.93 -38.88 17.03
C LYS A 170 -26.34 -37.91 18.07
N ILE A 171 -27.15 -36.99 18.57
CA ILE A 171 -26.72 -36.06 19.65
C ILE A 171 -26.44 -36.84 20.92
N ASN A 172 -27.36 -37.76 21.30
CA ASN A 172 -27.20 -38.59 22.51
C ASN A 172 -26.00 -39.53 22.41
N ALA A 173 -25.68 -39.98 21.20
CA ALA A 173 -24.48 -40.77 20.92
C ALA A 173 -23.17 -39.92 20.86
N GLY A 174 -23.25 -38.62 21.13
CA GLY A 174 -22.08 -37.71 21.14
C GLY A 174 -21.45 -37.48 19.75
N VAL A 175 -22.20 -37.73 18.65
CA VAL A 175 -21.65 -37.51 17.30
C VAL A 175 -21.46 -36.03 17.03
N PRO A 176 -20.26 -35.59 16.70
CA PRO A 176 -20.00 -34.18 16.40
C PRO A 176 -20.78 -33.72 15.15
N TYR A 177 -21.28 -32.51 15.15
CA TYR A 177 -22.03 -31.94 14.04
C TYR A 177 -21.63 -30.49 13.76
N CYS A 178 -21.89 -30.06 12.53
CA CYS A 178 -21.91 -28.65 12.15
C CYS A 178 -23.34 -28.22 11.84
N ILE A 179 -23.59 -26.92 11.75
CA ILE A 179 -24.90 -26.41 11.36
C ILE A 179 -24.81 -25.84 9.96
N ARG A 180 -25.75 -26.23 9.09
CA ARG A 180 -25.82 -25.80 7.70
C ARG A 180 -27.08 -24.99 7.43
N PHE A 181 -26.96 -24.03 6.52
CA PHE A 181 -28.07 -23.26 6.00
C PHE A 181 -28.77 -24.02 4.85
N LYS A 182 -30.11 -24.01 4.82
CA LYS A 182 -30.90 -24.59 3.73
C LYS A 182 -30.95 -23.57 2.57
N LEU A 183 -30.13 -23.79 1.53
CA LEU A 183 -30.23 -22.99 0.32
C LEU A 183 -31.57 -23.23 -0.37
N THR A 184 -32.21 -22.17 -0.80
CA THR A 184 -33.36 -22.19 -1.69
C THR A 184 -32.91 -21.96 -3.12
N SER A 185 -33.63 -22.54 -4.11
CA SER A 185 -33.33 -22.36 -5.54
C SER A 185 -33.81 -21.04 -6.11
N ASP A 186 -33.94 -20.03 -5.26
CA ASP A 186 -34.33 -18.69 -5.70
C ASP A 186 -33.11 -17.93 -6.23
N CYS A 187 -33.18 -17.54 -7.48
CA CYS A 187 -32.20 -16.60 -8.01
C CYS A 187 -32.36 -15.24 -7.30
N GLN A 188 -31.36 -14.87 -6.53
CA GLN A 188 -31.34 -13.57 -5.88
C GLN A 188 -30.65 -12.56 -6.79
N SER A 189 -31.38 -11.54 -7.19
CA SER A 189 -30.81 -10.36 -7.85
C SER A 189 -30.61 -9.25 -6.84
N PHE A 190 -29.56 -8.48 -7.00
CA PHE A 190 -29.29 -7.27 -6.21
C PHE A 190 -28.59 -6.22 -7.08
N GLU A 191 -28.73 -4.96 -6.68
CA GLU A 191 -28.03 -3.86 -7.30
C GLU A 191 -26.71 -3.62 -6.58
N ASP A 192 -25.60 -3.80 -7.31
CA ASP A 192 -24.26 -3.53 -6.81
C ASP A 192 -23.89 -2.08 -7.13
N LEU A 193 -23.39 -1.35 -6.14
CA LEU A 193 -23.06 0.08 -6.29
C LEU A 193 -22.00 0.38 -7.36
N ILE A 194 -21.25 -0.62 -7.82
CA ILE A 194 -20.16 -0.48 -8.79
C ILE A 194 -20.43 -1.28 -10.07
N PHE A 195 -20.97 -2.50 -9.93
CA PHE A 195 -21.20 -3.41 -11.07
C PHE A 195 -22.63 -3.36 -11.62
N GLY A 196 -23.55 -2.65 -10.94
CA GLY A 196 -24.96 -2.62 -11.33
C GLY A 196 -25.71 -3.90 -11.01
N GLY A 197 -26.72 -4.23 -11.79
CA GLY A 197 -27.60 -5.39 -11.55
C GLY A 197 -26.87 -6.73 -11.65
N ILE A 198 -26.91 -7.53 -10.58
CA ILE A 198 -26.28 -8.85 -10.48
C ILE A 198 -27.34 -9.87 -10.11
N ALA A 199 -27.37 -11.00 -10.85
CA ALA A 199 -28.23 -12.13 -10.58
C ALA A 199 -27.38 -13.41 -10.56
N TYR A 200 -27.45 -14.17 -9.47
CA TYR A 200 -26.72 -15.43 -9.33
C TYR A 200 -27.49 -16.44 -8.49
N ASP A 201 -27.65 -17.67 -9.00
CA ASP A 201 -28.23 -18.79 -8.25
C ASP A 201 -27.11 -19.66 -7.66
N VAL A 202 -26.88 -19.49 -6.35
CA VAL A 202 -25.85 -20.27 -5.64
C VAL A 202 -26.22 -21.74 -5.49
N SER A 203 -27.50 -22.10 -5.48
CA SER A 203 -27.96 -23.48 -5.26
C SER A 203 -27.58 -24.43 -6.40
N LEU A 204 -27.38 -23.87 -7.61
CA LEU A 204 -26.92 -24.64 -8.76
C LEU A 204 -25.50 -25.15 -8.61
N ASN A 205 -24.64 -24.34 -7.99
CA ASN A 205 -23.19 -24.57 -7.94
C ASN A 205 -22.70 -25.02 -6.57
N GLU A 206 -23.44 -24.74 -5.49
CA GLU A 206 -23.04 -25.06 -4.12
C GLU A 206 -24.10 -25.93 -3.43
N GLY A 207 -23.67 -26.78 -2.50
CA GLY A 207 -24.57 -27.40 -1.51
C GLY A 207 -24.77 -26.49 -0.31
N ASP A 208 -25.63 -26.89 0.61
CA ASP A 208 -25.94 -26.15 1.82
C ASP A 208 -24.66 -25.75 2.59
N PRO A 209 -24.35 -24.44 2.74
CA PRO A 209 -23.13 -23.98 3.36
C PRO A 209 -23.15 -24.21 4.86
N VAL A 210 -21.98 -24.44 5.45
CA VAL A 210 -21.81 -24.46 6.91
C VAL A 210 -21.94 -23.04 7.45
N LEU A 211 -22.75 -22.86 8.49
CA LEU A 211 -22.87 -21.61 9.26
C LEU A 211 -22.05 -21.68 10.53
N MET A 212 -22.21 -22.76 11.30
CA MET A 212 -21.44 -23.03 12.52
C MET A 212 -20.65 -24.32 12.37
N LYS A 213 -19.35 -24.24 12.66
CA LYS A 213 -18.43 -25.37 12.66
C LYS A 213 -18.64 -26.25 13.90
N SER A 214 -18.13 -27.47 13.87
CA SER A 214 -18.19 -28.39 15.01
C SER A 214 -17.35 -27.96 16.23
N ASP A 215 -16.44 -27.02 16.04
CA ASP A 215 -15.65 -26.39 17.10
C ASP A 215 -16.38 -25.23 17.81
N GLY A 216 -17.62 -24.93 17.39
CA GLY A 216 -18.43 -23.83 17.96
C GLY A 216 -18.19 -22.46 17.34
N PHE A 217 -17.25 -22.34 16.40
CA PHE A 217 -17.01 -21.07 15.70
C PHE A 217 -17.90 -20.92 14.46
N PRO A 218 -18.37 -19.71 14.15
CA PRO A 218 -19.10 -19.44 12.91
C PRO A 218 -18.14 -19.49 11.69
N THR A 219 -18.74 -19.72 10.52
CA THR A 219 -18.07 -19.44 9.25
C THR A 219 -18.21 -17.95 8.90
N TYR A 220 -17.35 -17.48 7.97
CA TYR A 220 -17.38 -16.12 7.45
C TYR A 220 -18.79 -15.64 7.05
N HIS A 221 -19.53 -16.46 6.28
CA HIS A 221 -20.84 -16.06 5.78
C HIS A 221 -21.83 -15.75 6.89
N PHE A 222 -21.83 -16.53 7.95
CA PHE A 222 -22.74 -16.36 9.07
C PHE A 222 -22.32 -15.19 9.97
N ALA A 223 -21.06 -15.19 10.41
CA ALA A 223 -20.52 -14.14 11.27
C ALA A 223 -20.65 -12.75 10.62
N ASN A 224 -20.34 -12.63 9.34
CA ASN A 224 -20.42 -11.37 8.60
C ASN A 224 -21.83 -10.80 8.58
N VAL A 225 -22.86 -11.63 8.31
CA VAL A 225 -24.27 -11.19 8.28
C VAL A 225 -24.76 -10.76 9.67
N VAL A 226 -24.48 -11.56 10.69
CA VAL A 226 -24.87 -11.25 12.08
C VAL A 226 -24.23 -9.96 12.55
N ASP A 227 -22.92 -9.81 12.33
CA ASP A 227 -22.18 -8.63 12.76
C ASP A 227 -22.58 -7.37 12.01
N ASP A 228 -22.74 -7.46 10.69
CA ASP A 228 -23.18 -6.31 9.88
C ASP A 228 -24.57 -5.82 10.32
N HIS A 229 -25.48 -6.75 10.69
CA HIS A 229 -26.79 -6.39 11.25
C HIS A 229 -26.66 -5.74 12.64
N LEU A 230 -25.96 -6.39 13.58
CA LEU A 230 -25.85 -5.91 14.97
C LEU A 230 -25.05 -4.61 15.07
N MET A 231 -24.04 -4.40 14.22
CA MET A 231 -23.25 -3.17 14.15
C MET A 231 -23.91 -2.08 13.30
N LYS A 232 -25.14 -2.32 12.80
CA LYS A 232 -25.92 -1.36 11.99
C LYS A 232 -25.16 -0.90 10.74
N ILE A 233 -24.47 -1.81 10.07
CA ILE A 233 -23.78 -1.51 8.81
C ILE A 233 -24.82 -1.22 7.74
N THR A 234 -24.67 -0.06 7.09
CA THR A 234 -25.57 0.39 6.02
C THR A 234 -25.04 0.07 4.62
N HIS A 235 -23.72 0.03 4.47
CA HIS A 235 -23.05 -0.25 3.19
C HIS A 235 -21.87 -1.18 3.40
N VAL A 236 -21.72 -2.14 2.50
CA VAL A 236 -20.66 -3.14 2.50
C VAL A 236 -19.81 -2.97 1.27
N LEU A 237 -18.66 -2.28 1.41
CA LEU A 237 -17.66 -2.19 0.36
C LEU A 237 -16.56 -3.22 0.62
N ARG A 238 -16.33 -4.15 -0.35
CA ARG A 238 -15.36 -5.25 -0.20
C ARG A 238 -14.80 -5.69 -1.56
N GLY A 239 -13.82 -6.58 -1.58
CA GLY A 239 -13.24 -7.09 -2.83
C GLY A 239 -14.24 -7.89 -3.68
N VAL A 240 -14.11 -7.81 -4.99
CA VAL A 240 -14.99 -8.46 -5.97
C VAL A 240 -15.04 -9.99 -5.83
N GLU A 241 -14.01 -10.60 -5.23
CA GLU A 241 -13.98 -12.05 -4.94
C GLU A 241 -15.12 -12.51 -4.04
N TRP A 242 -15.74 -11.59 -3.30
CA TRP A 242 -16.88 -11.88 -2.43
C TRP A 242 -18.25 -11.62 -3.09
N GLN A 243 -18.28 -11.17 -4.34
CA GLN A 243 -19.51 -10.79 -5.03
C GLN A 243 -20.52 -11.95 -5.12
N ILE A 244 -20.04 -13.15 -5.50
CA ILE A 244 -20.88 -14.37 -5.53
C ILE A 244 -21.44 -14.72 -4.16
N SER A 245 -20.72 -14.42 -3.09
CA SER A 245 -21.17 -14.69 -1.72
C SER A 245 -22.33 -13.80 -1.26
N THR A 246 -22.55 -12.66 -1.93
CA THR A 246 -23.63 -11.71 -1.59
C THR A 246 -25.01 -12.37 -1.67
N THR A 247 -25.24 -13.23 -2.65
CA THR A 247 -26.53 -13.95 -2.76
C THR A 247 -26.80 -14.86 -1.56
N LYS A 248 -25.77 -15.53 -1.01
CA LYS A 248 -25.90 -16.30 0.25
C LYS A 248 -26.20 -15.41 1.44
N HIS A 249 -25.56 -14.23 1.49
CA HIS A 249 -25.83 -13.27 2.55
C HIS A 249 -27.26 -12.72 2.48
N LEU A 250 -27.76 -12.41 1.29
CA LEU A 250 -29.15 -11.96 1.09
C LEU A 250 -30.16 -13.03 1.52
N LEU A 251 -29.90 -14.32 1.23
CA LEU A 251 -30.72 -15.43 1.71
C LEU A 251 -30.71 -15.52 3.24
N LEU A 252 -29.58 -15.30 3.89
CA LEU A 252 -29.47 -15.26 5.35
C LEU A 252 -30.23 -14.05 5.94
N TYR A 253 -30.09 -12.84 5.38
CA TYR A 253 -30.88 -11.67 5.79
C TYR A 253 -32.38 -11.95 5.69
N ARG A 254 -32.82 -12.57 4.61
CA ARG A 254 -34.22 -12.99 4.41
C ARG A 254 -34.66 -13.99 5.46
N ALA A 255 -33.84 -15.02 5.77
CA ALA A 255 -34.17 -16.03 6.75
C ALA A 255 -34.31 -15.47 8.17
N PHE A 256 -33.61 -14.39 8.47
CA PHE A 256 -33.77 -13.63 9.70
C PHE A 256 -34.90 -12.60 9.68
N GLY A 257 -35.45 -12.26 8.51
CA GLY A 257 -36.38 -11.15 8.34
C GLY A 257 -35.72 -9.76 8.49
N TRP A 258 -34.40 -9.67 8.26
CA TRP A 258 -33.62 -8.45 8.37
C TRP A 258 -33.50 -7.73 7.03
N THR A 259 -33.42 -6.40 7.09
CA THR A 259 -33.10 -5.58 5.91
C THR A 259 -31.59 -5.65 5.64
N PRO A 260 -31.14 -6.05 4.43
CA PRO A 260 -29.73 -6.12 4.09
C PRO A 260 -29.14 -4.73 3.88
N PRO A 261 -27.81 -4.54 4.07
CA PRO A 261 -27.10 -3.35 3.65
C PRO A 261 -27.01 -3.25 2.12
N GLN A 262 -26.61 -2.09 1.61
CA GLN A 262 -26.23 -1.94 0.21
C GLN A 262 -24.82 -2.52 -0.02
N PHE A 263 -24.61 -3.16 -1.18
CA PHE A 263 -23.33 -3.79 -1.51
C PHE A 263 -22.61 -3.08 -2.64
N GLY A 264 -21.31 -2.92 -2.52
CA GLY A 264 -20.43 -2.46 -3.58
C GLY A 264 -19.15 -3.31 -3.60
N HIS A 265 -18.81 -3.86 -4.75
CA HIS A 265 -17.65 -4.73 -4.89
C HIS A 265 -16.52 -4.01 -5.64
N LEU A 266 -15.38 -3.85 -4.96
CA LEU A 266 -14.20 -3.20 -5.53
C LEU A 266 -13.50 -4.18 -6.48
N PRO A 267 -13.23 -3.80 -7.74
CA PRO A 267 -12.52 -4.65 -8.71
C PRO A 267 -11.09 -4.94 -8.26
N LEU A 268 -10.47 -5.96 -8.83
CA LEU A 268 -9.10 -6.35 -8.47
C LEU A 268 -8.09 -5.24 -8.79
N ILE A 269 -7.05 -5.17 -7.99
CA ILE A 269 -5.81 -4.47 -8.34
C ILE A 269 -4.88 -5.52 -8.96
N VAL A 270 -4.30 -5.19 -10.11
CA VAL A 270 -3.40 -6.06 -10.87
C VAL A 270 -2.10 -5.33 -11.19
N ASN A 271 -1.05 -6.07 -11.47
CA ASN A 271 0.22 -5.53 -11.95
C ASN A 271 0.04 -4.81 -13.31
N ALA A 272 1.04 -4.05 -13.75
CA ALA A 272 1.04 -3.38 -15.04
C ALA A 272 0.80 -4.34 -16.22
N ASP A 273 1.32 -5.56 -16.13
CA ASP A 273 1.13 -6.66 -17.11
C ASP A 273 -0.25 -7.34 -17.05
N GLY A 274 -1.11 -6.94 -16.11
CA GLY A 274 -2.43 -7.53 -15.89
C GLY A 274 -2.44 -8.79 -15.03
N THR A 275 -1.31 -9.26 -14.54
CA THR A 275 -1.25 -10.39 -13.62
C THR A 275 -1.74 -9.99 -12.23
N LYS A 276 -2.33 -10.94 -11.50
CA LYS A 276 -2.78 -10.71 -10.12
C LYS A 276 -1.58 -10.38 -9.23
N LEU A 277 -1.70 -9.36 -8.38
CA LEU A 277 -0.73 -9.09 -7.33
C LEU A 277 -0.52 -10.35 -6.49
N SER A 278 0.69 -10.92 -6.51
CA SER A 278 1.01 -12.15 -5.81
C SER A 278 1.78 -11.87 -4.53
N LYS A 279 1.51 -12.66 -3.47
CA LYS A 279 2.21 -12.59 -2.18
C LYS A 279 3.73 -12.89 -2.28
N ARG A 280 4.25 -13.23 -3.46
CA ARG A 280 5.67 -13.56 -3.71
C ARG A 280 6.49 -12.39 -4.22
N GLN A 281 5.85 -11.27 -4.59
CA GLN A 281 6.55 -10.04 -4.96
C GLN A 281 6.68 -9.16 -3.71
N SER A 282 7.89 -8.78 -3.37
CA SER A 282 8.29 -8.07 -2.15
C SER A 282 7.59 -6.72 -1.90
N ASP A 283 6.89 -6.16 -2.88
CA ASP A 283 6.28 -4.82 -2.81
C ASP A 283 4.77 -4.83 -2.49
N VAL A 284 4.29 -5.84 -1.78
CA VAL A 284 2.84 -6.02 -1.59
C VAL A 284 2.34 -5.52 -0.24
N ARG A 285 3.21 -5.44 0.77
CA ARG A 285 2.83 -5.01 2.13
C ARG A 285 2.93 -3.49 2.28
N VAL A 286 2.06 -2.91 3.07
CA VAL A 286 2.10 -1.47 3.39
C VAL A 286 3.42 -1.09 4.07
N GLU A 287 3.91 -1.94 4.97
CA GLU A 287 5.21 -1.76 5.63
C GLU A 287 6.39 -1.71 4.64
N ASP A 288 6.33 -2.45 3.52
CA ASP A 288 7.39 -2.42 2.51
C ASP A 288 7.44 -1.05 1.79
N TYR A 289 6.29 -0.42 1.53
CA TYR A 289 6.24 0.96 0.99
C TYR A 289 6.83 1.96 1.98
N ARG A 290 6.44 1.85 3.25
CA ARG A 290 6.93 2.71 4.32
C ARG A 290 8.45 2.60 4.50
N SER A 291 8.98 1.38 4.60
CA SER A 291 10.42 1.13 4.77
C SER A 291 11.24 1.50 3.53
N ASN A 292 10.62 1.56 2.36
CA ASN A 292 11.23 2.04 1.12
C ASN A 292 11.07 3.57 0.90
N GLY A 293 10.75 4.36 1.92
CA GLY A 293 10.73 5.81 1.86
C GLY A 293 9.55 6.41 1.08
N ILE A 294 8.45 5.67 0.94
CA ILE A 294 7.21 6.19 0.37
C ILE A 294 6.40 6.89 1.47
N PHE A 295 5.99 8.12 1.21
CA PHE A 295 5.14 8.88 2.14
C PHE A 295 3.70 8.36 2.15
N PRO A 296 3.02 8.41 3.30
CA PRO A 296 1.65 7.87 3.42
C PRO A 296 0.69 8.53 2.44
N LEU A 297 0.72 9.85 2.31
CA LEU A 297 -0.16 10.57 1.39
C LEU A 297 0.15 10.28 -0.08
N ALA A 298 1.41 10.03 -0.42
CA ALA A 298 1.79 9.57 -1.76
C ALA A 298 1.18 8.21 -2.09
N LEU A 299 1.22 7.26 -1.14
CA LEU A 299 0.61 5.93 -1.30
C LEU A 299 -0.91 6.02 -1.43
N VAL A 300 -1.57 6.84 -0.63
CA VAL A 300 -3.02 7.09 -0.70
C VAL A 300 -3.41 7.63 -2.07
N ASN A 301 -2.72 8.67 -2.56
CA ASN A 301 -2.98 9.25 -3.89
C ASN A 301 -2.68 8.24 -5.02
N TYR A 302 -1.63 7.46 -4.90
CA TYR A 302 -1.34 6.40 -5.86
C TYR A 302 -2.48 5.37 -5.98
N ILE A 303 -3.05 4.94 -4.86
CA ILE A 303 -4.18 4.01 -4.82
C ILE A 303 -5.42 4.63 -5.47
N THR A 304 -5.74 5.88 -5.16
CA THR A 304 -6.95 6.57 -5.67
C THR A 304 -6.84 6.90 -7.15
N LEU A 305 -5.69 7.36 -7.62
CA LEU A 305 -5.42 7.61 -9.04
C LEU A 305 -5.48 6.32 -9.88
N SER A 306 -5.06 5.19 -9.30
CA SER A 306 -5.14 3.89 -9.98
C SER A 306 -6.54 3.27 -9.92
N GLY A 307 -7.30 3.53 -8.86
CA GLY A 307 -8.53 2.82 -8.52
C GLY A 307 -9.83 3.48 -8.96
N GLY A 308 -9.82 4.74 -9.39
CA GLY A 308 -11.02 5.51 -9.72
C GLY A 308 -11.78 6.01 -8.48
N GLY A 309 -13.01 6.48 -8.69
CA GLY A 309 -13.84 7.12 -7.65
C GLY A 309 -13.73 8.64 -7.65
N PHE A 310 -13.13 9.23 -8.67
CA PHE A 310 -12.86 10.66 -8.81
C PHE A 310 -13.07 11.13 -10.25
N ASP A 311 -13.28 12.44 -10.42
CA ASP A 311 -13.31 13.04 -11.75
C ASP A 311 -11.92 13.00 -12.40
N HIS A 312 -11.87 12.49 -13.62
CA HIS A 312 -10.67 12.52 -14.44
C HIS A 312 -10.73 13.75 -15.37
N ILE A 313 -9.83 14.70 -15.13
CA ILE A 313 -9.69 15.87 -16.01
C ILE A 313 -8.55 15.58 -16.99
N PRO A 314 -8.83 15.32 -18.28
CA PRO A 314 -7.78 15.05 -19.28
C PRO A 314 -6.77 16.21 -19.35
N GLY A 315 -5.47 15.87 -19.32
CA GLY A 315 -4.39 16.86 -19.37
C GLY A 315 -4.06 17.56 -18.06
N ALA A 316 -4.82 17.37 -17.00
CA ALA A 316 -4.40 17.79 -15.66
C ALA A 316 -3.28 16.89 -15.17
N GLY A 317 -2.12 17.47 -14.83
CA GLY A 317 -1.03 16.74 -14.20
C GLY A 317 -1.43 16.14 -12.85
N VAL A 318 -0.66 15.17 -12.37
CA VAL A 318 -0.85 14.58 -11.04
C VAL A 318 -0.76 15.65 -9.96
N ARG A 319 -1.69 15.65 -9.03
CA ARG A 319 -1.69 16.51 -7.83
C ARG A 319 -1.89 15.64 -6.61
N ILE A 320 -1.18 15.95 -5.53
CA ILE A 320 -1.38 15.31 -4.23
C ILE A 320 -2.53 16.01 -3.51
N LYS A 321 -3.52 15.22 -3.15
CA LYS A 321 -4.71 15.61 -2.39
C LYS A 321 -4.62 15.08 -0.97
N THR A 322 -5.08 15.83 0.00
CA THR A 322 -5.21 15.35 1.38
C THR A 322 -6.33 14.32 1.51
N LEU A 323 -6.44 13.65 2.64
CA LEU A 323 -7.56 12.71 2.87
C LEU A 323 -8.91 13.44 2.90
N GLU A 324 -8.93 14.68 3.38
CA GLU A 324 -10.09 15.55 3.39
C GLU A 324 -10.52 15.91 1.96
N ASP A 325 -9.58 16.38 1.12
CA ASP A 325 -9.85 16.67 -0.30
C ASP A 325 -10.39 15.43 -1.02
N LEU A 326 -9.76 14.26 -0.76
CA LEU A 326 -10.20 13.00 -1.36
C LEU A 326 -11.59 12.59 -0.88
N ALA A 327 -11.94 12.82 0.39
CA ALA A 327 -13.27 12.52 0.91
C ALA A 327 -14.35 13.43 0.31
N GLU A 328 -14.05 14.72 0.13
CA GLU A 328 -14.98 15.68 -0.49
C GLU A 328 -15.26 15.36 -1.98
N GLU A 329 -14.26 14.87 -2.70
CA GLU A 329 -14.38 14.59 -4.13
C GLU A 329 -14.82 13.15 -4.43
N PHE A 330 -14.84 12.26 -3.44
CA PHE A 330 -15.10 10.83 -3.64
C PHE A 330 -16.53 10.54 -4.10
N GLN A 331 -16.66 9.78 -5.19
CA GLN A 331 -17.94 9.33 -5.76
C GLN A 331 -17.85 7.85 -6.14
N ILE A 332 -18.68 7.02 -5.52
CA ILE A 332 -18.64 5.57 -5.69
C ILE A 332 -18.98 5.11 -7.11
N ASP A 333 -19.88 5.81 -7.78
CA ASP A 333 -20.31 5.57 -9.16
C ASP A 333 -19.22 5.84 -10.20
N LYS A 334 -18.14 6.54 -9.81
CA LYS A 334 -16.95 6.77 -10.65
C LYS A 334 -15.87 5.69 -10.48
N ILE A 335 -16.12 4.68 -9.67
CA ILE A 335 -15.23 3.51 -9.59
C ILE A 335 -15.49 2.62 -10.82
N SER A 336 -14.44 2.39 -11.62
CA SER A 336 -14.54 1.47 -12.76
C SER A 336 -14.81 0.04 -12.28
N SER A 337 -15.68 -0.70 -12.96
CA SER A 337 -15.90 -2.14 -12.73
C SER A 337 -14.76 -3.03 -13.26
N HIS A 338 -13.80 -2.46 -14.00
CA HIS A 338 -12.65 -3.19 -14.54
C HIS A 338 -11.47 -3.21 -13.55
N PRO A 339 -10.59 -4.23 -13.60
CA PRO A 339 -9.39 -4.28 -12.78
C PRO A 339 -8.50 -3.05 -12.95
N SER A 340 -8.03 -2.49 -11.84
CA SER A 340 -7.13 -1.34 -11.79
C SER A 340 -5.69 -1.81 -11.97
N ARG A 341 -4.96 -1.23 -12.95
CA ARG A 341 -3.54 -1.55 -13.19
C ARG A 341 -2.64 -0.59 -12.42
N LEU A 342 -1.67 -1.15 -11.71
CA LEU A 342 -0.65 -0.37 -11.02
C LEU A 342 0.45 0.06 -11.98
N ASN A 343 0.93 1.29 -11.81
CA ASN A 343 2.07 1.84 -12.55
C ASN A 343 3.11 2.36 -11.54
N SER A 344 4.30 1.77 -11.54
CA SER A 344 5.41 2.17 -10.65
C SER A 344 5.82 3.62 -10.81
N ASP A 345 5.83 4.13 -12.05
CA ASP A 345 6.24 5.51 -12.34
C ASP A 345 5.28 6.52 -11.70
N LEU A 346 3.97 6.17 -11.64
CA LEU A 346 2.98 6.97 -10.96
C LEU A 346 3.22 7.03 -9.45
N LEU A 347 3.66 5.94 -8.83
CA LEU A 347 4.00 5.93 -7.39
C LEU A 347 5.19 6.86 -7.10
N GLU A 348 6.24 6.76 -7.91
CA GLU A 348 7.42 7.62 -7.77
C GLU A 348 7.08 9.10 -7.98
N GLU A 349 6.22 9.39 -8.96
CA GLU A 349 5.73 10.75 -9.20
C GLU A 349 4.88 11.26 -8.02
N CYS A 350 3.96 10.46 -7.48
CA CYS A 350 3.21 10.82 -6.28
C CYS A 350 4.15 11.13 -5.11
N ASN A 351 5.19 10.32 -4.91
CA ASN A 351 6.13 10.53 -3.81
C ASN A 351 6.96 11.80 -3.99
N ARG A 352 7.43 12.08 -5.21
CA ARG A 352 8.12 13.33 -5.56
C ARG A 352 7.25 14.56 -5.31
N LEU A 353 6.00 14.50 -5.74
CA LEU A 353 5.04 15.60 -5.56
C LEU A 353 4.70 15.80 -4.08
N GLU A 354 4.65 14.74 -3.29
CA GLU A 354 4.46 14.84 -1.85
C GLU A 354 5.67 15.49 -1.16
N ILE A 355 6.90 15.14 -1.52
CA ILE A 355 8.11 15.84 -1.05
C ILE A 355 8.00 17.33 -1.38
N LYS A 356 7.61 17.67 -2.61
CA LYS A 356 7.44 19.06 -3.05
C LYS A 356 6.35 19.80 -2.27
N ARG A 357 5.24 19.12 -1.93
CA ARG A 357 4.17 19.68 -1.09
C ARG A 357 4.67 19.95 0.32
N GLN A 358 5.38 18.99 0.94
CA GLN A 358 5.92 19.13 2.29
C GLN A 358 6.97 20.24 2.39
N LEU A 359 7.81 20.44 1.36
CA LEU A 359 8.78 21.53 1.32
C LEU A 359 8.14 22.93 1.35
N ARG A 360 6.91 23.07 0.86
CA ARG A 360 6.16 24.34 0.87
C ARG A 360 5.50 24.64 2.21
N ASP A 361 5.29 23.63 3.04
CA ASP A 361 4.74 23.77 4.38
C ASP A 361 5.86 23.93 5.40
N ASN A 362 5.80 24.97 6.23
CA ASN A 362 6.88 25.28 7.16
C ASN A 362 7.10 24.20 8.24
N THR A 363 6.04 23.55 8.68
CA THR A 363 6.11 22.50 9.72
C THR A 363 6.63 21.20 9.13
N LEU A 364 6.07 20.77 8.00
CA LEU A 364 6.46 19.54 7.31
C LEU A 364 7.87 19.61 6.73
N SER A 365 8.29 20.79 6.24
CA SER A 365 9.65 21.05 5.75
C SER A 365 10.70 20.80 6.83
N LYS A 366 10.44 21.23 8.08
CA LYS A 366 11.34 20.94 9.21
C LYS A 366 11.45 19.45 9.49
N ALA A 367 10.34 18.71 9.40
CA ALA A 367 10.34 17.26 9.57
C ALA A 367 11.15 16.56 8.46
N LEU A 368 11.03 17.00 7.20
CA LEU A 368 11.86 16.50 6.08
C LEU A 368 13.34 16.76 6.30
N VAL A 369 13.70 17.98 6.71
CA VAL A 369 15.09 18.35 7.03
C VAL A 369 15.65 17.46 8.14
N ASN A 370 14.89 17.20 9.20
CA ASN A 370 15.33 16.35 10.29
C ASN A 370 15.51 14.88 9.84
N ASN A 371 14.60 14.37 9.01
CA ASN A 371 14.73 13.04 8.42
C ASN A 371 16.02 12.95 7.56
N LEU A 372 16.25 13.92 6.69
CA LEU A 372 17.46 13.94 5.87
C LEU A 372 18.73 14.03 6.73
N LYS A 373 18.75 14.86 7.78
CA LYS A 373 19.88 14.93 8.73
C LYS A 373 20.17 13.58 9.37
N GLN A 374 19.14 12.87 9.80
CA GLN A 374 19.29 11.55 10.39
C GLN A 374 19.91 10.57 9.39
N LEU A 375 19.35 10.47 8.17
CA LEU A 375 19.87 9.61 7.11
C LEU A 375 21.34 9.89 6.78
N ILE A 376 21.72 11.16 6.69
CA ILE A 376 23.10 11.56 6.41
C ILE A 376 24.01 11.16 7.58
N THR A 377 23.60 11.42 8.82
CA THR A 377 24.39 11.10 10.02
C THR A 377 24.60 9.59 10.16
N GLU A 378 23.57 8.79 9.89
CA GLU A 378 23.67 7.31 9.90
C GLU A 378 24.60 6.82 8.79
N LYS A 379 24.53 7.41 7.60
CA LYS A 379 25.34 7.00 6.46
C LYS A 379 26.81 7.42 6.55
N TYR A 380 27.07 8.60 7.11
CA TYR A 380 28.38 9.24 7.16
C TYR A 380 28.81 9.66 8.58
N PRO A 381 28.86 8.74 9.55
CA PRO A 381 28.99 9.06 10.98
C PRO A 381 30.34 9.70 11.40
N LYS A 382 31.35 9.67 10.52
CA LYS A 382 32.70 10.15 10.82
C LYS A 382 33.07 11.44 10.06
N GLN A 383 32.13 12.04 9.36
CA GLN A 383 32.39 13.23 8.54
C GLN A 383 31.96 14.50 9.28
N ASN A 384 32.73 15.59 9.10
CA ASN A 384 32.30 16.91 9.54
C ASN A 384 31.40 17.53 8.47
N LEU A 385 30.10 17.41 8.66
CA LEU A 385 29.09 17.74 7.65
C LEU A 385 28.40 19.06 7.96
N ASN A 386 28.14 19.87 6.93
CA ASN A 386 27.25 21.02 7.07
C ASN A 386 25.80 20.55 7.12
N LEU A 387 25.26 20.38 8.34
CA LEU A 387 23.87 19.99 8.59
C LEU A 387 22.99 21.17 9.03
N SER A 388 23.35 22.41 8.64
CA SER A 388 22.50 23.58 8.93
C SER A 388 21.13 23.41 8.26
N GLU A 389 20.06 23.90 8.88
CA GLU A 389 18.70 23.80 8.37
C GLU A 389 18.56 24.45 6.99
N GLU A 390 19.20 25.61 6.82
CA GLU A 390 19.20 26.36 5.56
C GLU A 390 19.85 25.57 4.42
N HIS A 391 21.04 24.97 4.66
CA HIS A 391 21.72 24.17 3.66
C HIS A 391 20.91 22.91 3.31
N MET A 392 20.33 22.21 4.30
CA MET A 392 19.49 21.04 4.05
C MET A 392 18.27 21.38 3.20
N LYS A 393 17.63 22.52 3.48
CA LYS A 393 16.48 22.99 2.69
C LYS A 393 16.89 23.33 1.27
N THR A 394 18.01 24.01 1.07
CA THR A 394 18.56 24.32 -0.26
C THR A 394 18.84 23.04 -1.06
N VAL A 395 19.43 22.02 -0.42
CA VAL A 395 19.68 20.73 -1.06
C VAL A 395 18.37 20.03 -1.44
N LEU A 396 17.37 20.04 -0.57
CA LEU A 396 16.05 19.44 -0.85
C LEU A 396 15.32 20.15 -1.99
N ASP A 397 15.31 21.48 -1.99
CA ASP A 397 14.69 22.28 -3.06
C ASP A 397 15.35 22.03 -4.42
N TRP A 398 16.68 21.93 -4.43
CA TRP A 398 17.44 21.57 -5.62
C TRP A 398 17.15 20.14 -6.10
N ALA A 399 17.06 19.21 -5.17
CA ALA A 399 16.96 17.79 -5.46
C ALA A 399 15.54 17.31 -5.84
N VAL A 400 14.48 18.03 -5.43
CA VAL A 400 13.09 17.58 -5.55
C VAL A 400 12.65 17.18 -6.97
N SER A 401 13.29 17.73 -8.01
CA SER A 401 13.05 17.34 -9.41
C SER A 401 13.85 16.12 -9.87
N ARG A 402 14.77 15.63 -9.06
CA ARG A 402 15.79 14.61 -9.40
C ARG A 402 15.69 13.34 -8.57
N ILE A 403 14.91 13.37 -7.50
CA ILE A 403 14.71 12.27 -6.56
C ILE A 403 13.25 11.89 -6.53
N SER A 404 12.98 10.65 -6.18
CA SER A 404 11.63 10.18 -5.84
C SER A 404 11.49 9.83 -4.35
N ARG A 405 12.61 9.71 -3.63
CA ARG A 405 12.68 9.39 -2.19
C ARG A 405 13.77 10.22 -1.52
N ILE A 406 13.61 10.51 -0.24
CA ILE A 406 14.65 11.26 0.51
C ILE A 406 15.96 10.44 0.60
N GLU A 407 15.86 9.13 0.70
CA GLU A 407 16.97 8.17 0.75
C GLU A 407 17.85 8.23 -0.52
N ASP A 408 17.32 8.69 -1.63
CA ASP A 408 18.10 8.87 -2.88
C ASP A 408 19.28 9.81 -2.64
N LEU A 409 19.12 10.81 -1.76
CA LEU A 409 20.15 11.81 -1.43
C LEU A 409 21.38 11.21 -0.72
N VAL A 410 21.27 10.06 -0.09
CA VAL A 410 22.40 9.33 0.51
C VAL A 410 22.91 8.19 -0.38
N SER A 411 22.41 8.09 -1.62
CA SER A 411 22.90 7.15 -2.62
C SER A 411 24.26 7.57 -3.19
N LYS A 412 24.93 6.65 -3.91
CA LYS A 412 26.22 6.96 -4.59
C LYS A 412 26.12 8.13 -5.56
N LYS A 413 24.97 8.31 -6.22
CA LYS A 413 24.73 9.39 -7.19
C LYS A 413 24.80 10.78 -6.56
N PHE A 414 24.35 10.90 -5.31
CA PHE A 414 24.29 12.17 -4.58
C PHE A 414 25.28 12.24 -3.42
N GLY A 415 26.15 11.23 -3.25
CA GLY A 415 27.16 11.19 -2.18
C GLY A 415 28.12 12.39 -2.18
N PHE A 416 28.33 12.99 -3.35
CA PHE A 416 29.16 14.19 -3.51
C PHE A 416 28.62 15.39 -2.69
N LEU A 417 27.35 15.44 -2.37
CA LEU A 417 26.78 16.50 -1.53
C LEU A 417 27.37 16.49 -0.12
N TRP A 418 27.80 15.35 0.36
CA TRP A 418 28.14 15.11 1.76
C TRP A 418 29.62 14.84 2.00
N ILE A 419 30.30 14.17 1.09
CA ILE A 419 31.68 13.72 1.24
C ILE A 419 32.55 14.20 0.09
N LEU A 420 33.85 14.32 0.34
CA LEU A 420 34.83 14.57 -0.71
C LEU A 420 34.86 13.39 -1.67
N PRO A 421 34.64 13.62 -2.97
CA PRO A 421 34.67 12.57 -3.95
C PRO A 421 36.11 12.13 -4.26
N THR A 422 36.25 10.88 -4.73
CA THR A 422 37.50 10.43 -5.35
C THR A 422 37.44 10.77 -6.83
N ALA A 423 38.39 11.57 -7.34
CA ALA A 423 38.46 11.92 -8.75
C ALA A 423 38.63 10.67 -9.62
N THR A 424 37.82 10.54 -10.68
CA THR A 424 37.75 9.34 -11.54
C THR A 424 38.49 9.51 -12.89
N ALA A 425 38.89 10.73 -13.24
CA ALA A 425 39.56 11.06 -14.49
C ALA A 425 41.00 11.55 -14.27
N GLU A 426 41.85 11.43 -15.29
CA GLU A 426 43.15 12.11 -15.32
C GLU A 426 42.94 13.63 -15.19
N VAL A 427 43.73 14.26 -14.33
CA VAL A 427 43.55 15.65 -13.95
C VAL A 427 44.84 16.40 -14.24
N ASP A 428 44.71 17.46 -15.01
CA ASP A 428 45.80 18.44 -15.20
C ASP A 428 45.89 19.34 -13.96
N LYS A 429 46.89 19.06 -13.13
CA LYS A 429 47.10 19.79 -11.85
C LYS A 429 47.46 21.25 -12.04
N GLU A 430 48.33 21.54 -13.01
CA GLU A 430 48.76 22.93 -13.29
C GLU A 430 47.56 23.78 -13.72
N LEU A 431 46.71 23.19 -14.56
CA LEU A 431 45.45 23.83 -14.95
C LEU A 431 44.50 24.05 -13.77
N LEU A 432 44.38 23.06 -12.84
CA LEU A 432 43.55 23.20 -11.67
C LEU A 432 44.08 24.25 -10.70
N GLU A 433 45.42 24.43 -10.56
CA GLU A 433 46.01 25.50 -9.74
C GLU A 433 45.67 26.88 -10.29
N LYS A 434 45.78 27.08 -11.60
CA LYS A 434 45.37 28.32 -12.28
C LYS A 434 43.88 28.61 -12.07
N LEU A 435 43.06 27.55 -12.22
CA LEU A 435 41.60 27.64 -12.00
C LEU A 435 41.27 27.99 -10.55
N LEU A 436 41.96 27.38 -9.59
CA LEU A 436 41.76 27.65 -8.17
C LEU A 436 41.99 29.14 -7.86
N GLN A 437 43.12 29.70 -8.31
CA GLN A 437 43.43 31.12 -8.15
C GLN A 437 42.35 32.01 -8.79
N ASN A 438 41.88 31.67 -9.98
CA ASN A 438 40.82 32.40 -10.65
C ASN A 438 39.50 32.37 -9.87
N LEU A 439 39.10 31.19 -9.36
CA LEU A 439 37.86 31.06 -8.59
C LEU A 439 37.92 31.75 -7.22
N GLU A 440 39.11 31.85 -6.61
CA GLU A 440 39.30 32.55 -5.34
C GLU A 440 39.01 34.05 -5.46
N THR A 441 39.25 34.65 -6.63
CA THR A 441 39.02 36.10 -6.88
C THR A 441 37.54 36.45 -7.12
N LEU A 442 36.66 35.46 -7.36
CA LEU A 442 35.26 35.73 -7.62
C LEU A 442 34.53 36.28 -6.40
N GLU A 443 33.92 37.45 -6.52
CA GLU A 443 33.07 38.06 -5.47
C GLU A 443 31.73 37.32 -5.38
N LYS A 444 31.11 36.97 -6.53
CA LYS A 444 29.87 36.22 -6.59
C LYS A 444 30.12 34.79 -7.07
N PHE A 445 29.53 33.81 -6.37
CA PHE A 445 29.74 32.39 -6.63
C PHE A 445 28.41 31.70 -6.91
N ASP A 446 27.64 32.23 -7.85
CA ASP A 446 26.37 31.68 -8.36
C ASP A 446 26.55 30.96 -9.70
N GLU A 447 25.58 30.13 -10.07
CA GLU A 447 25.63 29.31 -11.26
C GLU A 447 25.92 30.11 -12.54
N ASN A 448 25.30 31.29 -12.70
CA ASN A 448 25.45 32.13 -13.89
C ASN A 448 26.85 32.76 -13.97
N THR A 449 27.35 33.26 -12.88
CA THR A 449 28.71 33.81 -12.76
C THR A 449 29.75 32.75 -13.00
N LEU A 450 29.59 31.57 -12.41
CA LEU A 450 30.45 30.40 -12.62
C LEU A 450 30.46 29.95 -14.08
N LYS A 451 29.31 29.81 -14.75
CA LYS A 451 29.25 29.44 -16.18
C LYS A 451 30.03 30.42 -17.07
N LYS A 452 29.86 31.71 -16.84
CA LYS A 452 30.59 32.76 -17.61
C LYS A 452 32.08 32.69 -17.35
N ASN A 453 32.49 32.66 -16.08
CA ASN A 453 33.89 32.60 -15.69
C ASN A 453 34.61 31.38 -16.23
N LEU A 454 34.02 30.17 -16.08
CA LEU A 454 34.59 28.92 -16.56
C LEU A 454 34.73 28.89 -18.09
N ARG A 455 33.84 29.57 -18.84
CA ARG A 455 33.94 29.69 -20.28
C ARG A 455 35.12 30.58 -20.67
N ILE A 456 35.24 31.77 -20.08
CA ILE A 456 36.36 32.70 -20.29
C ILE A 456 37.67 32.03 -19.88
N PHE A 457 37.72 31.33 -18.77
CA PHE A 457 38.90 30.59 -18.33
C PHE A 457 39.31 29.51 -19.36
N SER A 458 38.36 28.78 -19.94
CA SER A 458 38.67 27.75 -20.95
C SER A 458 39.28 28.37 -22.23
N GLU A 459 38.76 29.52 -22.68
CA GLU A 459 39.22 30.25 -23.84
C GLU A 459 40.65 30.80 -23.60
N ASN A 460 40.91 31.42 -22.46
CA ASN A 460 42.20 32.00 -22.09
C ASN A 460 43.33 30.94 -21.95
N ASN A 461 42.97 29.69 -21.62
CA ASN A 461 43.94 28.60 -21.47
C ASN A 461 43.94 27.63 -22.65
N GLY A 462 43.25 27.94 -23.78
CA GLY A 462 43.28 27.15 -25.01
C GLY A 462 42.63 25.74 -24.86
N ILE A 463 41.71 25.56 -23.92
CA ILE A 463 41.11 24.28 -23.64
C ILE A 463 39.68 24.27 -24.13
N LYS A 464 39.23 23.15 -24.69
CA LYS A 464 37.82 22.98 -25.07
C LYS A 464 36.94 22.98 -23.83
N PHE A 465 35.91 23.85 -23.76
CA PHE A 465 34.99 23.97 -22.63
C PHE A 465 34.39 22.62 -22.15
N PRO A 466 33.97 21.69 -23.05
CA PRO A 466 33.49 20.37 -22.60
C PRO A 466 34.55 19.53 -21.88
N ALA A 467 35.83 19.67 -22.25
CA ALA A 467 36.93 18.96 -21.59
C ALA A 467 37.17 19.48 -20.17
N LEU A 468 37.16 20.82 -20.00
CA LEU A 468 37.21 21.46 -18.68
C LEU A 468 36.02 21.01 -17.81
N MET A 469 34.79 20.99 -18.35
CA MET A 469 33.60 20.57 -17.61
C MET A 469 33.67 19.10 -17.19
N LYS A 470 34.21 18.22 -18.06
CA LYS A 470 34.38 16.79 -17.73
C LYS A 470 35.40 16.60 -16.60
N MET A 471 36.51 17.30 -16.65
CA MET A 471 37.52 17.27 -15.59
C MET A 471 36.97 17.79 -14.28
N LEU A 472 36.35 18.97 -14.29
CA LEU A 472 35.74 19.56 -13.09
C LEU A 472 34.62 18.68 -12.50
N ARG A 473 33.80 18.03 -13.31
CA ARG A 473 32.78 17.09 -12.83
C ARG A 473 33.42 15.97 -12.02
N SER A 474 34.51 15.39 -12.53
CA SER A 474 35.26 14.36 -11.80
C SER A 474 35.81 14.88 -10.47
N VAL A 475 36.34 16.11 -10.45
CA VAL A 475 36.91 16.72 -9.24
C VAL A 475 35.83 17.10 -8.22
N ILE A 476 34.73 17.69 -8.67
CA ILE A 476 33.66 18.21 -7.78
C ILE A 476 32.77 17.08 -7.27
N SER A 477 32.45 16.08 -8.10
CA SER A 477 31.45 15.06 -7.75
C SER A 477 31.92 13.61 -7.85
N GLY A 478 33.04 13.33 -8.50
CA GLY A 478 33.48 11.96 -8.81
C GLY A 478 32.60 11.23 -9.83
N LEU A 479 31.68 11.95 -10.49
CA LEU A 479 30.71 11.37 -11.44
C LEU A 479 31.20 11.53 -12.88
N GLU A 480 30.88 10.59 -13.74
CA GLU A 480 31.08 10.70 -15.17
C GLU A 480 29.95 11.54 -15.81
N GLU A 481 28.72 11.33 -15.36
CA GLU A 481 27.51 12.04 -15.79
C GLU A 481 26.72 12.54 -14.58
N GLY A 482 25.94 13.63 -14.73
CA GLY A 482 25.16 14.18 -13.63
C GLY A 482 24.77 15.64 -13.83
N PRO A 483 24.44 16.38 -12.74
CA PRO A 483 24.04 17.78 -12.78
C PRO A 483 25.10 18.69 -13.41
N GLY A 484 24.74 19.92 -13.79
CA GLY A 484 25.68 20.90 -14.31
C GLY A 484 26.84 21.18 -13.34
N VAL A 485 28.06 21.33 -13.83
CA VAL A 485 29.22 21.58 -12.94
C VAL A 485 29.06 22.89 -12.17
N ALA A 486 28.69 23.98 -12.86
CA ALA A 486 28.44 25.26 -12.22
C ALA A 486 27.30 25.21 -11.20
N GLU A 487 26.23 24.46 -11.52
CA GLU A 487 25.10 24.19 -10.63
C GLU A 487 25.54 23.44 -9.35
N MET A 488 26.39 22.40 -9.50
CA MET A 488 26.95 21.68 -8.34
C MET A 488 27.84 22.55 -7.47
N MET A 489 28.66 23.40 -8.10
CA MET A 489 29.56 24.32 -7.39
C MET A 489 28.78 25.39 -6.63
N ASP A 490 27.71 25.93 -7.21
CA ASP A 490 26.80 26.88 -6.55
C ASP A 490 26.14 26.23 -5.32
N LEU A 491 25.58 25.03 -5.47
CA LEU A 491 24.94 24.29 -4.39
C LEU A 491 25.89 23.96 -3.23
N LEU A 492 27.14 23.57 -3.54
CA LEU A 492 28.17 23.27 -2.55
C LEU A 492 28.74 24.56 -1.90
N GLY A 493 28.61 25.68 -2.58
CA GLY A 493 29.20 26.94 -2.19
C GLY A 493 30.70 27.05 -2.46
N LYS A 494 31.24 28.28 -2.35
CA LYS A 494 32.62 28.59 -2.68
C LYS A 494 33.62 27.79 -1.87
N SER A 495 33.46 27.73 -0.54
CA SER A 495 34.40 27.05 0.37
C SER A 495 34.58 25.57 0.03
N GLN A 496 33.48 24.81 -0.08
CA GLN A 496 33.53 23.35 -0.38
C GLN A 496 34.02 23.07 -1.81
N SER A 497 33.64 23.90 -2.77
CA SER A 497 34.12 23.77 -4.15
C SER A 497 35.61 23.94 -4.26
N LEU A 498 36.18 24.98 -3.61
CA LEU A 498 37.63 25.23 -3.57
C LEU A 498 38.38 24.14 -2.80
N GLU A 499 37.83 23.66 -1.67
CA GLU A 499 38.41 22.55 -0.89
C GLU A 499 38.59 21.27 -1.73
N ARG A 500 37.59 20.92 -2.56
CA ARG A 500 37.66 19.76 -3.46
C ARG A 500 38.72 19.90 -4.52
N ILE A 501 38.86 21.06 -5.10
CA ILE A 501 39.92 21.36 -6.07
C ILE A 501 41.29 21.29 -5.38
N LYS A 502 41.45 21.93 -4.19
CA LYS A 502 42.70 21.89 -3.38
C LYS A 502 43.08 20.46 -3.01
N ALA A 503 42.12 19.63 -2.59
CA ALA A 503 42.38 18.24 -2.24
C ALA A 503 42.99 17.44 -3.41
N VAL A 504 42.55 17.65 -4.64
CA VAL A 504 43.09 16.97 -5.83
C VAL A 504 44.47 17.52 -6.22
N VAL A 505 44.71 18.83 -6.06
CA VAL A 505 46.00 19.47 -6.32
C VAL A 505 47.07 18.99 -5.36
N GLN A 506 46.76 18.98 -4.04
CA GLN A 506 47.70 18.68 -2.96
C GLN A 506 47.99 17.19 -2.75
N TYR A 507 47.00 16.34 -2.92
CA TYR A 507 47.17 14.90 -2.70
C TYR A 507 47.46 14.17 -4.02
N ASN A 508 48.55 13.37 -4.09
CA ASN A 508 48.79 12.40 -5.15
C ASN A 508 47.77 11.24 -4.98
N PHE A 509 46.53 11.44 -5.43
CA PHE A 509 45.61 10.32 -5.57
C PHE A 509 46.18 9.37 -6.64
N VAL A 510 46.71 8.25 -6.17
CA VAL A 510 47.17 7.14 -7.03
C VAL A 510 45.93 6.67 -7.79
N LEU A 511 45.88 6.97 -9.08
CA LEU A 511 44.97 6.35 -10.04
C LEU A 511 45.13 4.83 -9.92
N PHE A 512 44.13 4.13 -9.39
CA PHE A 512 44.07 2.69 -9.60
C PHE A 512 43.76 2.47 -11.10
N PRO A 513 44.69 1.91 -11.87
CA PRO A 513 44.43 1.63 -13.27
C PRO A 513 43.30 0.62 -13.39
N LYS A 514 42.37 0.82 -14.32
CA LYS A 514 41.29 -0.11 -14.70
C LYS A 514 41.84 -1.40 -15.32
N HIS A 515 42.97 -1.93 -14.88
CA HIS A 515 43.49 -3.20 -15.37
C HIS A 515 43.97 -4.09 -14.23
N LYS A 516 43.25 -5.21 -14.10
CA LYS A 516 43.66 -6.46 -13.46
C LYS A 516 44.07 -6.34 -11.99
N LEU A 517 43.11 -6.58 -11.12
CA LEU A 517 43.43 -7.17 -9.84
C LEU A 517 44.29 -8.41 -10.10
N PRO A 518 45.55 -8.46 -9.62
CA PRO A 518 46.25 -9.72 -9.57
C PRO A 518 45.45 -10.59 -8.59
N ILE A 519 45.00 -11.73 -9.06
CA ILE A 519 44.55 -12.82 -8.20
C ILE A 519 45.73 -13.15 -7.29
N ILE A 520 45.83 -12.47 -6.16
CA ILE A 520 46.72 -12.90 -5.09
C ILE A 520 46.11 -14.20 -4.58
N LYS A 521 46.77 -15.30 -4.96
CA LYS A 521 46.63 -16.62 -4.38
C LYS A 521 46.81 -16.51 -2.86
N ILE A 522 45.76 -16.20 -2.11
CA ILE A 522 45.61 -16.55 -0.72
C ILE A 522 44.79 -17.85 -0.71
N CYS A 523 45.37 -18.87 -1.30
CA CYS A 523 45.00 -20.25 -1.07
C CYS A 523 46.24 -20.91 -0.43
N ASN A 524 46.23 -21.03 0.87
CA ASN A 524 46.77 -22.15 1.63
C ASN A 524 46.95 -21.68 3.06
N ASN A 525 45.86 -21.78 3.84
CA ASN A 525 45.94 -22.13 5.28
C ASN A 525 44.56 -22.11 5.98
N PHE A 526 43.47 -22.26 5.25
CA PHE A 526 42.12 -22.39 5.89
C PHE A 526 41.36 -23.67 5.50
N PHE A 527 42.06 -24.69 4.95
CA PHE A 527 41.43 -25.95 4.50
C PHE A 527 41.83 -27.17 5.37
N LEU A 528 42.17 -26.98 6.64
CA LEU A 528 42.48 -28.09 7.55
C LEU A 528 41.67 -28.08 8.86
N LYS A 529 40.42 -27.59 8.84
CA LYS A 529 39.48 -27.83 9.96
C LYS A 529 38.00 -27.81 9.50
N LYS A 530 37.63 -28.59 8.50
CA LYS A 530 36.22 -28.96 8.22
C LYS A 530 36.11 -30.37 7.64
N LYS A 531 36.58 -31.35 8.43
CA LYS A 531 36.37 -32.77 8.15
C LYS A 531 35.38 -33.40 9.14
N PHE A 532 34.42 -32.66 9.66
CA PHE A 532 33.43 -33.19 10.63
C PHE A 532 31.98 -32.82 10.38
N TRP A 533 31.62 -32.37 9.16
CA TRP A 533 30.21 -32.02 8.83
C TRP A 533 29.74 -32.51 7.44
N LYS A 534 30.19 -33.73 7.06
CA LYS A 534 29.72 -34.37 5.81
C LYS A 534 28.95 -35.67 6.03
N SER A 535 28.34 -35.90 7.17
CA SER A 535 27.56 -37.12 7.42
C SER A 535 26.10 -36.92 7.84
N ARG A 536 25.47 -35.77 7.57
CA ARG A 536 24.03 -35.56 7.83
C ARG A 536 23.28 -34.73 6.80
N LEU A 537 23.68 -34.72 5.54
CA LEU A 537 22.94 -34.04 4.47
C LEU A 537 22.83 -34.91 3.20
N SER A 538 22.61 -36.22 3.40
CA SER A 538 22.39 -37.18 2.29
C SER A 538 21.08 -37.93 2.45
N CYS A 539 19.99 -37.28 2.91
CA CYS A 539 18.68 -37.93 3.04
C CYS A 539 17.49 -37.00 2.81
N TYR A 540 17.61 -36.03 1.90
CA TYR A 540 16.43 -35.18 1.57
C TYR A 540 16.48 -34.59 0.15
N ILE A 541 16.86 -35.39 -0.85
CA ILE A 541 16.57 -35.05 -2.26
C ILE A 541 16.19 -36.36 -2.95
N ASP A 542 14.94 -36.75 -2.81
CA ASP A 542 14.22 -37.54 -3.80
C ASP A 542 12.74 -37.65 -3.36
N LYS A 543 11.97 -36.68 -3.79
CA LYS A 543 10.53 -36.86 -4.12
C LYS A 543 10.05 -35.66 -4.91
N LYS A 544 10.06 -35.84 -6.24
CA LYS A 544 9.26 -35.05 -7.18
C LYS A 544 7.82 -35.03 -6.68
N LEU A 545 7.28 -33.84 -6.43
CA LEU A 545 5.83 -33.63 -6.41
C LEU A 545 5.47 -32.65 -7.51
N VAL A 546 4.94 -33.22 -8.56
CA VAL A 546 4.14 -32.55 -9.59
C VAL A 546 2.91 -32.00 -8.90
N ILE A 547 2.73 -30.69 -8.88
CA ILE A 547 1.46 -30.05 -8.55
C ILE A 547 0.97 -29.37 -9.83
N THR A 548 0.05 -30.05 -10.49
CA THR A 548 -0.83 -29.49 -11.51
C THR A 548 -1.93 -28.68 -10.83
N TYR A 549 -2.27 -27.60 -11.49
CA TYR A 549 -3.34 -26.63 -11.23
C TYR A 549 -4.69 -27.24 -10.80
N SER A 550 -5.33 -26.62 -9.85
CA SER A 550 -6.74 -26.21 -9.84
C SER A 550 -6.93 -25.05 -8.88
#